data_13809480a63cb66205621a439cf9d3ce
#
_entry.id   13809480a63cb66205621a439cf9d3ce
#
_cell.length_a   1.000
_cell.length_b   1.000
_cell.length_c   1.000
_cell.angle_alpha   90.00
_cell.angle_beta   90.00
_cell.angle_gamma   90.00
#
_symmetry.space_group_name_H-M   'P 1'
#
loop_
_entity.id
_entity.type
_entity.pdbx_description
1 polymer ?
#
loop_
_entity_poly.entity_id
_entity_poly.type
_entity_poly.pdbx_seq_one_letter_code
_entity_poly.pdbx_strand_id
1 'polypeptide(L)'
;MILSGRRKFFYSFDLVKAAVSKIGPLTGREEKSLESFEISPDSRTIAFVGNEGYILLISAKTKQLIGTLKMNGSVRSLAFADGGNQLLSSGGDGHVYHWALGTRKCIHKAMDDGSLSGISLCTSRDSSLFATGSTSGIVNVYKRDDFLGGKRKPLKTIENLTTDVGEMKFNHDAQILAITSRKERNGMRLVHVPSFSVFQNWPGPRFSLHYPRCLDFSPGSGFLSVGHAGGKVLLYKLHHYQNA
;
A
#
# COMPACT_ATOMS: atom_id res chain seq x y z
N MET A 1 12.20 10.74 -8.68
CA MET A 1 12.02 9.40 -8.07
C MET A 1 12.57 9.41 -6.65
N ILE A 2 11.95 8.69 -5.72
CA ILE A 2 12.44 8.54 -4.34
C ILE A 2 12.95 7.11 -4.16
N LEU A 3 14.12 6.97 -3.52
CA LEU A 3 14.74 5.70 -3.20
C LEU A 3 15.03 5.67 -1.70
N SER A 4 14.53 4.66 -1.01
CA SER A 4 14.72 4.53 0.43
C SER A 4 15.04 3.08 0.82
N GLY A 5 15.58 2.90 2.02
CA GLY A 5 15.96 1.60 2.55
C GLY A 5 16.10 1.66 4.07
N ARG A 6 16.69 0.61 4.68
CA ARG A 6 16.90 0.50 6.14
C ARG A 6 17.96 1.47 6.66
N ARG A 7 17.77 2.76 6.37
CA ARG A 7 18.66 3.86 6.75
C ARG A 7 17.82 5.04 7.24
N LYS A 8 18.43 5.91 8.03
CA LYS A 8 17.82 7.15 8.55
C LYS A 8 17.79 8.30 7.54
N PHE A 9 18.02 8.01 6.27
CA PHE A 9 18.01 8.93 5.14
C PHE A 9 17.44 8.25 3.91
N PHE A 10 17.04 9.03 2.94
CA PHE A 10 16.58 8.57 1.64
C PHE A 10 17.26 9.36 0.51
N TYR A 11 17.07 8.91 -0.72
CA TYR A 11 17.61 9.60 -1.90
C TYR A 11 16.49 10.14 -2.76
N SER A 12 16.70 11.32 -3.33
CA SER A 12 15.90 11.86 -4.42
C SER A 12 16.72 11.74 -5.70
N PHE A 13 16.17 11.08 -6.70
CA PHE A 13 16.77 10.94 -8.01
C PHE A 13 16.00 11.78 -9.03
N ASP A 14 16.70 12.77 -9.63
CA ASP A 14 16.20 13.57 -10.73
C ASP A 14 16.48 12.81 -12.04
N LEU A 15 15.41 12.33 -12.68
CA LEU A 15 15.51 11.53 -13.91
C LEU A 15 15.98 12.36 -15.11
N VAL A 16 15.72 13.67 -15.13
CA VAL A 16 16.11 14.56 -16.24
C VAL A 16 17.59 14.89 -16.17
N LYS A 17 18.05 15.24 -14.95
CA LYS A 17 19.46 15.61 -14.71
C LYS A 17 20.37 14.41 -14.42
N ALA A 18 19.79 13.20 -14.32
CA ALA A 18 20.48 12.00 -13.88
C ALA A 18 21.25 12.20 -12.56
N ALA A 19 20.73 13.05 -11.67
CA ALA A 19 21.41 13.46 -10.44
C ALA A 19 20.74 12.81 -9.20
N VAL A 20 21.57 12.31 -8.29
CA VAL A 20 21.16 11.72 -7.02
C VAL A 20 21.48 12.67 -5.89
N SER A 21 20.50 13.00 -5.07
CA SER A 21 20.66 13.82 -3.87
C SER A 21 20.31 13.02 -2.63
N LYS A 22 21.18 12.99 -1.63
CA LYS A 22 20.92 12.37 -0.34
C LYS A 22 20.17 13.35 0.55
N ILE A 23 19.07 12.89 1.15
CA ILE A 23 18.18 13.68 1.99
C ILE A 23 18.15 13.07 3.40
N GLY A 24 18.38 13.89 4.38
CA GLY A 24 18.31 13.50 5.79
C GLY A 24 19.68 13.39 6.50
N PRO A 25 19.68 13.20 7.81
CA PRO A 25 18.54 12.86 8.69
C PRO A 25 17.50 13.97 8.77
N LEU A 26 16.25 13.57 9.10
CA LEU A 26 15.14 14.53 9.22
C LEU A 26 15.30 15.37 10.49
N THR A 27 15.20 16.68 10.37
CA THR A 27 15.38 17.62 11.49
C THR A 27 14.36 17.33 12.61
N GLY A 28 14.87 17.21 13.84
CA GLY A 28 14.04 16.96 15.02
C GLY A 28 13.54 15.52 15.17
N ARG A 29 14.05 14.57 14.39
CA ARG A 29 13.65 13.16 14.45
C ARG A 29 14.87 12.23 14.35
N GLU A 30 14.87 11.20 15.19
CA GLU A 30 15.89 10.13 15.18
C GLU A 30 15.27 8.79 14.71
N GLU A 31 14.95 8.73 13.42
CA GLU A 31 14.41 7.51 12.83
C GLU A 31 15.52 6.48 12.57
N LYS A 32 15.22 5.20 12.85
CA LYS A 32 16.14 4.09 12.57
C LYS A 32 16.14 3.69 11.12
N SER A 33 14.94 3.73 10.49
CA SER A 33 14.71 3.30 9.12
C SER A 33 13.62 4.16 8.46
N LEU A 34 13.84 4.50 7.21
CA LEU A 34 12.87 5.16 6.33
C LEU A 34 12.51 4.26 5.13
N GLU A 35 12.54 2.93 5.30
CA GLU A 35 12.36 2.00 4.17
C GLU A 35 10.93 1.95 3.63
N SER A 36 9.95 2.16 4.49
CA SER A 36 8.54 2.07 4.12
C SER A 36 7.93 3.47 3.97
N PHE A 37 7.42 3.75 2.78
CA PHE A 37 6.83 5.04 2.47
C PHE A 37 5.79 4.91 1.35
N GLU A 38 4.90 5.90 1.28
CA GLU A 38 3.97 6.12 0.19
C GLU A 38 4.06 7.56 -0.31
N ILE A 39 3.77 7.76 -1.59
CA ILE A 39 3.73 9.09 -2.21
C ILE A 39 2.29 9.41 -2.56
N SER A 40 1.85 10.62 -2.21
CA SER A 40 0.50 11.08 -2.55
C SER A 40 0.27 11.11 -4.07
N PRO A 41 -0.94 10.81 -4.55
CA PRO A 41 -1.26 10.81 -5.98
C PRO A 41 -0.98 12.16 -6.66
N ASP A 42 -1.11 13.27 -5.93
CA ASP A 42 -0.78 14.63 -6.40
C ASP A 42 0.72 14.94 -6.37
N SER A 43 1.54 13.98 -5.92
CA SER A 43 3.00 14.09 -5.81
C SER A 43 3.49 15.24 -4.91
N ARG A 44 2.68 15.72 -3.97
CA ARG A 44 3.05 16.83 -3.06
C ARG A 44 3.60 16.35 -1.73
N THR A 45 3.13 15.20 -1.25
CA THR A 45 3.46 14.68 0.07
C THR A 45 4.05 13.27 -0.01
N ILE A 46 5.08 13.02 0.78
CA ILE A 46 5.63 11.68 1.01
C ILE A 46 5.34 11.33 2.47
N ALA A 47 4.69 10.21 2.71
CA ALA A 47 4.43 9.70 4.05
C ALA A 47 5.38 8.53 4.35
N PHE A 48 6.25 8.68 5.34
CA PHE A 48 7.14 7.60 5.81
C PHE A 48 6.61 6.97 7.09
N VAL A 49 6.77 5.67 7.19
CA VAL A 49 6.60 4.96 8.46
C VAL A 49 7.78 5.29 9.36
N GLY A 50 7.49 5.91 10.49
CA GLY A 50 8.48 6.26 11.51
C GLY A 50 8.47 5.28 12.69
N ASN A 51 9.39 5.52 13.62
CA ASN A 51 9.48 4.76 14.87
C ASN A 51 8.25 5.02 15.77
N GLU A 52 7.96 4.09 16.67
CA GLU A 52 7.00 4.26 17.78
C GLU A 52 5.58 4.68 17.36
N GLY A 53 5.13 4.27 16.17
CA GLY A 53 3.80 4.61 15.66
C GLY A 53 3.69 6.01 15.04
N TYR A 54 4.78 6.69 14.78
CA TYR A 54 4.76 7.93 14.04
C TYR A 54 4.68 7.71 12.54
N ILE A 55 3.99 8.60 11.88
CA ILE A 55 3.97 8.75 10.42
C ILE A 55 4.56 10.13 10.12
N LEU A 56 5.58 10.17 9.29
CA LEU A 56 6.31 11.39 8.96
C LEU A 56 5.82 11.93 7.63
N LEU A 57 5.27 13.11 7.62
CA LEU A 57 4.82 13.80 6.41
C LEU A 57 5.93 14.71 5.91
N ILE A 58 6.38 14.48 4.70
CA ILE A 58 7.47 15.22 4.06
C ILE A 58 6.97 15.87 2.79
N SER A 59 7.30 17.14 2.59
CA SER A 59 7.04 17.83 1.34
C SER A 59 7.86 17.20 0.21
N ALA A 60 7.22 16.73 -0.83
CA ALA A 60 7.92 16.17 -1.99
C ALA A 60 8.74 17.22 -2.76
N LYS A 61 8.39 18.50 -2.64
CA LYS A 61 9.12 19.62 -3.26
C LYS A 61 10.39 19.98 -2.47
N THR A 62 10.24 20.30 -1.19
CA THR A 62 11.34 20.80 -0.36
C THR A 62 12.15 19.70 0.33
N LYS A 63 11.63 18.46 0.37
CA LYS A 63 12.19 17.32 1.08
C LYS A 63 12.29 17.53 2.59
N GLN A 64 11.56 18.48 3.13
CA GLN A 64 11.51 18.80 4.56
C GLN A 64 10.32 18.18 5.25
N LEU A 65 10.48 17.87 6.53
CA LEU A 65 9.39 17.41 7.39
C LEU A 65 8.37 18.54 7.57
N ILE A 66 7.12 18.28 7.17
CA ILE A 66 5.99 19.23 7.27
C ILE A 66 5.04 18.90 8.41
N GLY A 67 5.14 17.71 8.98
CA GLY A 67 4.33 17.30 10.13
C GLY A 67 4.46 15.83 10.45
N THR A 68 3.83 15.44 11.53
CA THR A 68 3.78 14.05 11.99
C THR A 68 2.35 13.68 12.41
N LEU A 69 2.00 12.40 12.25
CA LEU A 69 0.80 11.79 12.79
C LEU A 69 1.24 10.70 13.76
N LYS A 70 0.38 10.36 14.72
CA LYS A 70 0.71 9.36 15.75
C LYS A 70 -0.41 8.33 15.88
N MET A 71 -0.09 7.05 15.60
CA MET A 71 -0.94 5.90 15.88
C MET A 71 -0.70 5.36 17.29
N ASN A 72 -1.67 4.63 17.80
CA ASN A 72 -1.44 3.73 18.94
C ASN A 72 -0.80 2.44 18.40
N GLY A 73 0.36 2.08 18.87
CA GLY A 73 1.12 0.93 18.35
C GLY A 73 1.98 1.26 17.13
N SER A 74 2.50 0.23 16.48
CA SER A 74 3.39 0.38 15.33
C SER A 74 2.62 0.62 14.04
N VAL A 75 3.08 1.55 13.21
CA VAL A 75 2.63 1.69 11.81
C VAL A 75 3.27 0.60 10.97
N ARG A 76 2.51 -0.06 10.11
CA ARG A 76 3.02 -1.08 9.20
C ARG A 76 2.70 -0.82 7.74
N SER A 77 1.58 -0.17 7.46
CA SER A 77 1.22 0.20 6.10
C SER A 77 0.49 1.54 6.03
N LEU A 78 0.60 2.16 4.88
CA LEU A 78 0.04 3.45 4.55
C LEU A 78 -0.63 3.38 3.18
N ALA A 79 -1.69 4.13 2.98
CA ALA A 79 -2.29 4.34 1.66
C ALA A 79 -2.92 5.72 1.59
N PHE A 80 -2.65 6.48 0.53
CA PHE A 80 -3.31 7.75 0.31
C PHE A 80 -4.72 7.56 -0.25
N ALA A 81 -5.60 8.47 0.07
CA ALA A 81 -6.96 8.54 -0.46
C ALA A 81 -7.34 9.98 -0.77
N ASP A 82 -8.49 10.17 -1.43
CA ASP A 82 -9.06 11.47 -1.75
C ASP A 82 -8.05 12.40 -2.45
N GLY A 83 -7.44 11.88 -3.53
CA GLY A 83 -6.46 12.65 -4.32
C GLY A 83 -5.20 13.08 -3.57
N GLY A 84 -4.96 12.55 -2.35
CA GLY A 84 -3.84 12.95 -1.49
C GLY A 84 -4.25 13.82 -0.30
N ASN A 85 -5.55 14.16 -0.14
CA ASN A 85 -6.05 14.94 0.99
C ASN A 85 -6.18 14.11 2.27
N GLN A 86 -6.31 12.80 2.12
CA GLN A 86 -6.44 11.85 3.23
C GLN A 86 -5.35 10.77 3.16
N LEU A 87 -5.02 10.25 4.33
CA LEU A 87 -4.12 9.10 4.48
C LEU A 87 -4.81 8.05 5.34
N LEU A 88 -4.71 6.80 4.93
CA LEU A 88 -5.07 5.65 5.72
C LEU A 88 -3.80 5.02 6.29
N SER A 89 -3.88 4.50 7.51
CA SER A 89 -2.79 3.75 8.11
C SER A 89 -3.30 2.58 8.93
N SER A 90 -2.56 1.48 8.94
CA SER A 90 -2.83 0.31 9.77
C SER A 90 -1.55 -0.24 10.39
N GLY A 91 -1.70 -1.05 11.41
CA GLY A 91 -0.54 -1.59 12.09
C GLY A 91 -0.86 -2.57 13.22
N GLY A 92 0.02 -2.55 14.23
CA GLY A 92 0.05 -3.55 15.28
C GLY A 92 -1.13 -3.57 16.25
N ASP A 93 -2.03 -2.59 16.22
CA ASP A 93 -3.22 -2.51 17.07
C ASP A 93 -4.51 -3.00 16.37
N GLY A 94 -4.39 -3.51 15.14
CA GLY A 94 -5.52 -4.05 14.36
C GLY A 94 -6.55 -3.02 13.91
N HIS A 95 -6.25 -1.72 14.02
CA HIS A 95 -7.15 -0.66 13.62
C HIS A 95 -6.71 -0.02 12.30
N VAL A 96 -7.70 0.46 11.55
CA VAL A 96 -7.50 1.37 10.42
C VAL A 96 -7.80 2.78 10.87
N TYR A 97 -6.85 3.66 10.67
CA TYR A 97 -6.94 5.09 10.95
C TYR A 97 -7.12 5.86 9.66
N HIS A 98 -8.03 6.81 9.66
CA HIS A 98 -8.22 7.77 8.59
C HIS A 98 -7.80 9.15 9.07
N TRP A 99 -6.88 9.77 8.35
CA TRP A 99 -6.30 11.07 8.69
C TRP A 99 -6.67 12.11 7.66
N ALA A 100 -7.13 13.26 8.10
CA ALA A 100 -7.24 14.46 7.26
C ALA A 100 -5.89 15.17 7.26
N LEU A 101 -5.20 15.22 6.12
CA LEU A 101 -3.84 15.76 6.04
C LEU A 101 -3.80 17.29 6.19
N GLY A 102 -4.83 18.00 5.75
CA GLY A 102 -4.93 19.45 5.93
C GLY A 102 -4.95 19.88 7.39
N THR A 103 -5.68 19.14 8.24
CA THR A 103 -5.79 19.41 9.68
C THR A 103 -4.83 18.57 10.53
N ARG A 104 -4.24 17.53 9.95
CA ARG A 104 -3.38 16.53 10.61
C ARG A 104 -4.08 15.81 11.78
N LYS A 105 -5.40 15.66 11.69
CA LYS A 105 -6.20 14.99 12.71
C LYS A 105 -6.70 13.64 12.22
N CYS A 106 -6.81 12.68 13.15
CA CYS A 106 -7.52 11.44 12.90
C CYS A 106 -9.03 11.76 12.86
N ILE A 107 -9.66 11.54 11.70
CA ILE A 107 -11.09 11.78 11.49
C ILE A 107 -11.93 10.54 11.78
N HIS A 108 -11.32 9.35 11.65
CA HIS A 108 -11.98 8.09 11.95
C HIS A 108 -10.97 7.03 12.35
N LYS A 109 -11.35 6.18 13.28
CA LYS A 109 -10.59 5.00 13.73
C LYS A 109 -11.55 3.88 13.99
N ALA A 110 -11.34 2.73 13.35
CA ALA A 110 -12.12 1.53 13.65
C ALA A 110 -11.26 0.27 13.49
N MET A 111 -11.66 -0.78 14.20
CA MET A 111 -11.00 -2.09 14.10
C MET A 111 -11.29 -2.70 12.72
N ASP A 112 -10.27 -3.29 12.12
CA ASP A 112 -10.38 -4.14 10.94
C ASP A 112 -11.00 -5.47 11.35
N ASP A 113 -12.05 -5.92 10.67
CA ASP A 113 -12.83 -7.09 11.05
C ASP A 113 -11.97 -8.36 11.09
N GLY A 114 -11.95 -9.03 12.24
CA GLY A 114 -11.15 -10.25 12.45
C GLY A 114 -9.62 -10.07 12.41
N SER A 115 -9.11 -8.84 12.31
CA SER A 115 -7.67 -8.57 12.23
C SER A 115 -7.07 -8.19 13.59
N LEU A 116 -6.10 -8.96 14.04
CA LEU A 116 -5.29 -8.61 15.21
C LEU A 116 -4.12 -7.68 14.86
N SER A 117 -3.68 -7.69 13.60
CA SER A 117 -2.54 -6.91 13.12
C SER A 117 -2.60 -6.72 11.61
N GLY A 118 -2.85 -5.49 11.19
CA GLY A 118 -2.79 -5.08 9.78
C GLY A 118 -1.35 -4.91 9.33
N ILE A 119 -1.00 -5.46 8.16
CA ILE A 119 0.37 -5.38 7.61
C ILE A 119 0.43 -4.81 6.21
N SER A 120 -0.68 -4.78 5.50
CA SER A 120 -0.79 -4.16 4.18
C SER A 120 -2.11 -3.42 4.04
N LEU A 121 -2.09 -2.37 3.23
CA LEU A 121 -3.22 -1.47 3.01
C LEU A 121 -3.11 -0.91 1.60
N CYS A 122 -4.21 -0.84 0.88
CA CYS A 122 -4.27 -0.14 -0.39
C CYS A 122 -5.65 0.49 -0.60
N THR A 123 -5.70 1.52 -1.43
CA THR A 123 -6.93 2.23 -1.82
C THR A 123 -7.14 2.13 -3.32
N SER A 124 -8.39 2.12 -3.76
CA SER A 124 -8.71 2.32 -5.17
C SER A 124 -8.38 3.76 -5.59
N ARG A 125 -8.13 3.98 -6.87
CA ARG A 125 -7.76 5.29 -7.40
C ARG A 125 -8.82 6.36 -7.16
N ASP A 126 -10.09 5.99 -7.27
CA ASP A 126 -11.25 6.84 -6.97
C ASP A 126 -11.50 7.00 -5.47
N SER A 127 -10.74 6.29 -4.64
CA SER A 127 -10.85 6.25 -3.18
C SER A 127 -12.18 5.73 -2.65
N SER A 128 -13.00 5.09 -3.48
CA SER A 128 -14.28 4.50 -3.05
C SER A 128 -14.08 3.23 -2.24
N LEU A 129 -13.02 2.47 -2.54
CA LEU A 129 -12.68 1.22 -1.89
C LEU A 129 -11.30 1.31 -1.21
N PHE A 130 -11.14 0.54 -0.15
CA PHE A 130 -9.82 0.19 0.38
C PHE A 130 -9.79 -1.26 0.80
N ALA A 131 -8.61 -1.84 0.82
CA ALA A 131 -8.38 -3.20 1.27
C ALA A 131 -7.31 -3.24 2.35
N THR A 132 -7.53 -4.08 3.36
CA THR A 132 -6.60 -4.36 4.45
C THR A 132 -6.12 -5.79 4.35
N GLY A 133 -4.86 -6.04 4.66
CA GLY A 133 -4.28 -7.37 4.71
C GLY A 133 -3.66 -7.66 6.07
N SER A 134 -3.92 -8.85 6.58
CA SER A 134 -3.50 -9.28 7.90
C SER A 134 -2.33 -10.26 7.88
N THR A 135 -1.75 -10.52 9.06
CA THR A 135 -0.73 -11.55 9.27
C THR A 135 -1.27 -12.97 9.11
N SER A 136 -2.58 -13.17 9.15
CA SER A 136 -3.24 -14.47 8.96
C SER A 136 -3.57 -14.81 7.51
N GLY A 137 -3.25 -13.94 6.55
CA GLY A 137 -3.56 -14.16 5.13
C GLY A 137 -4.96 -13.67 4.71
N ILE A 138 -5.70 -13.08 5.65
CA ILE A 138 -7.04 -12.54 5.39
C ILE A 138 -6.91 -11.15 4.77
N VAL A 139 -7.69 -10.92 3.73
CA VAL A 139 -7.86 -9.61 3.09
C VAL A 139 -9.31 -9.18 3.21
N ASN A 140 -9.55 -8.02 3.81
CA ASN A 140 -10.86 -7.39 3.87
C ASN A 140 -10.95 -6.24 2.88
N VAL A 141 -12.03 -6.19 2.13
CA VAL A 141 -12.34 -5.08 1.21
C VAL A 141 -13.50 -4.29 1.78
N TYR A 142 -13.31 -2.98 1.91
CA TYR A 142 -14.29 -2.05 2.46
C TYR A 142 -14.72 -1.00 1.45
N LYS A 143 -15.98 -0.57 1.53
CA LYS A 143 -16.40 0.70 0.96
C LYS A 143 -16.03 1.81 1.95
N ARG A 144 -15.24 2.79 1.50
CA ARG A 144 -14.68 3.81 2.39
C ARG A 144 -15.75 4.63 3.09
N ASP A 145 -16.77 5.08 2.37
CA ASP A 145 -17.83 5.92 2.94
C ASP A 145 -18.66 5.16 3.99
N ASP A 146 -18.94 3.88 3.74
CA ASP A 146 -19.63 3.03 4.70
C ASP A 146 -18.80 2.87 5.98
N PHE A 147 -17.48 2.67 5.85
CA PHE A 147 -16.58 2.52 6.97
C PHE A 147 -16.44 3.83 7.79
N LEU A 148 -16.33 4.97 7.12
CA LEU A 148 -16.35 6.29 7.75
C LEU A 148 -17.68 6.57 8.44
N GLY A 149 -18.80 6.06 7.90
CA GLY A 149 -20.13 6.09 8.51
C GLY A 149 -20.32 5.12 9.70
N GLY A 150 -19.27 4.38 10.09
CA GLY A 150 -19.30 3.48 11.26
C GLY A 150 -19.64 2.02 10.96
N LYS A 151 -19.84 1.65 9.70
CA LYS A 151 -20.08 0.26 9.29
C LYS A 151 -18.76 -0.51 9.27
N ARG A 152 -18.58 -1.43 10.21
CA ARG A 152 -17.34 -2.18 10.41
C ARG A 152 -17.23 -3.43 9.55
N LYS A 153 -18.35 -3.96 9.05
CA LYS A 153 -18.36 -5.19 8.26
C LYS A 153 -17.80 -4.92 6.86
N PRO A 154 -16.80 -5.69 6.39
CA PRO A 154 -16.27 -5.57 5.05
C PRO A 154 -17.33 -5.93 3.98
N LEU A 155 -17.18 -5.42 2.77
CA LEU A 155 -17.94 -5.87 1.60
C LEU A 155 -17.64 -7.33 1.31
N LYS A 156 -16.39 -7.72 1.46
CA LYS A 156 -15.91 -9.08 1.26
C LYS A 156 -14.64 -9.34 2.07
N THR A 157 -14.58 -10.54 2.64
CA THR A 157 -13.38 -11.15 3.19
C THR A 157 -12.84 -12.18 2.20
N ILE A 158 -11.55 -12.14 1.89
CA ILE A 158 -10.84 -13.01 0.96
C ILE A 158 -9.80 -13.80 1.76
N GLU A 159 -9.89 -15.13 1.72
CA GLU A 159 -9.10 -16.06 2.54
C GLU A 159 -8.25 -17.01 1.66
N ASN A 160 -7.83 -16.53 0.49
CA ASN A 160 -7.11 -17.35 -0.50
C ASN A 160 -5.58 -17.36 -0.33
N LEU A 161 -5.07 -16.70 0.70
CA LEU A 161 -3.69 -16.80 1.16
C LEU A 161 -3.67 -17.43 2.55
N THR A 162 -2.64 -18.22 2.83
CA THR A 162 -2.49 -18.92 4.11
C THR A 162 -1.43 -18.29 5.01
N THR A 163 -0.75 -17.27 4.51
CA THR A 163 0.34 -16.57 5.18
C THR A 163 0.18 -15.05 5.04
N ASP A 164 1.03 -14.29 5.72
CA ASP A 164 0.99 -12.83 5.76
C ASP A 164 0.73 -12.19 4.39
N VAL A 165 -0.22 -11.29 4.32
CA VAL A 165 -0.50 -10.49 3.10
C VAL A 165 0.59 -9.43 2.93
N GLY A 166 1.50 -9.65 2.00
CA GLY A 166 2.69 -8.79 1.83
C GLY A 166 2.40 -7.46 1.17
N GLU A 167 1.79 -7.48 0.01
CA GLU A 167 1.46 -6.29 -0.75
C GLU A 167 0.15 -6.49 -1.50
N MET A 168 -0.58 -5.42 -1.68
CA MET A 168 -1.85 -5.38 -2.39
C MET A 168 -1.93 -4.12 -3.23
N LYS A 169 -2.52 -4.22 -4.42
CA LYS A 169 -2.85 -3.05 -5.24
C LYS A 169 -4.13 -3.27 -6.04
N PHE A 170 -4.95 -2.24 -6.09
CA PHE A 170 -6.00 -2.15 -7.09
C PHE A 170 -5.40 -1.73 -8.43
N ASN A 171 -5.97 -2.24 -9.52
CA ASN A 171 -5.69 -1.67 -10.83
C ASN A 171 -6.40 -0.32 -11.00
N HIS A 172 -6.18 0.35 -12.13
CA HIS A 172 -6.62 1.72 -12.36
C HIS A 172 -8.14 1.95 -12.18
N ASP A 173 -8.97 1.03 -12.62
CA ASP A 173 -10.44 1.10 -12.59
C ASP A 173 -11.07 0.32 -11.42
N ALA A 174 -10.25 -0.15 -10.49
CA ALA A 174 -10.63 -0.94 -9.32
C ALA A 174 -11.41 -2.23 -9.66
N GLN A 175 -11.27 -2.78 -10.86
CA GLN A 175 -11.88 -4.05 -11.23
C GLN A 175 -11.05 -5.27 -10.80
N ILE A 176 -9.76 -5.07 -10.61
CA ILE A 176 -8.84 -6.13 -10.18
C ILE A 176 -8.11 -5.68 -8.91
N LEU A 177 -8.12 -6.53 -7.90
CA LEU A 177 -7.26 -6.42 -6.74
C LEU A 177 -6.20 -7.54 -6.82
N ALA A 178 -4.93 -7.17 -6.90
CA ALA A 178 -3.82 -8.09 -6.78
C ALA A 178 -3.37 -8.17 -5.32
N ILE A 179 -3.24 -9.38 -4.79
CA ILE A 179 -2.81 -9.66 -3.42
C ILE A 179 -1.63 -10.63 -3.43
N THR A 180 -0.63 -10.37 -2.59
CA THR A 180 0.57 -11.22 -2.53
C THR A 180 0.91 -11.65 -1.13
N SER A 181 1.61 -12.79 -1.03
CA SER A 181 2.33 -13.18 0.17
C SER A 181 3.81 -13.38 -0.13
N ARG A 182 4.66 -12.80 0.71
CA ARG A 182 6.12 -12.93 0.61
C ARG A 182 6.65 -14.27 1.15
N LYS A 183 5.80 -15.00 1.88
CA LYS A 183 6.16 -16.25 2.57
C LYS A 183 5.68 -17.49 1.82
N GLU A 184 4.83 -17.34 0.82
CA GLU A 184 4.27 -18.42 0.03
C GLU A 184 4.88 -18.43 -1.38
N ARG A 185 5.34 -19.60 -1.83
CA ARG A 185 5.79 -19.76 -3.22
C ARG A 185 4.58 -19.66 -4.15
N ASN A 186 4.68 -18.84 -5.19
CA ASN A 186 3.56 -18.49 -6.06
C ASN A 186 2.37 -17.83 -5.28
N GLY A 187 2.68 -17.22 -4.12
CA GLY A 187 1.73 -16.60 -3.22
C GLY A 187 1.17 -15.28 -3.79
N MET A 188 0.46 -15.37 -4.89
CA MET A 188 -0.23 -14.24 -5.49
C MET A 188 -1.60 -14.67 -5.99
N ARG A 189 -2.60 -13.83 -5.78
CA ARG A 189 -3.95 -14.02 -6.32
C ARG A 189 -4.41 -12.73 -6.98
N LEU A 190 -5.19 -12.87 -8.03
CA LEU A 190 -5.95 -11.78 -8.64
C LEU A 190 -7.40 -11.98 -8.29
N VAL A 191 -8.05 -10.92 -7.85
CA VAL A 191 -9.45 -10.91 -7.43
C VAL A 191 -10.23 -9.96 -8.33
N HIS A 192 -11.30 -10.43 -8.93
CA HIS A 192 -12.23 -9.59 -9.65
C HIS A 192 -13.13 -8.88 -8.65
N VAL A 193 -12.95 -7.59 -8.47
CA VAL A 193 -13.56 -6.82 -7.40
C VAL A 193 -15.10 -6.72 -7.51
N PRO A 194 -15.71 -6.51 -8.70
CA PRO A 194 -17.16 -6.45 -8.79
C PRO A 194 -17.89 -7.72 -8.34
N SER A 195 -17.31 -8.91 -8.56
CA SER A 195 -17.87 -10.19 -8.11
C SER A 195 -17.18 -10.79 -6.89
N PHE A 196 -16.05 -10.22 -6.47
CA PHE A 196 -15.16 -10.75 -5.44
C PHE A 196 -14.74 -12.22 -5.69
N SER A 197 -14.66 -12.62 -6.96
CA SER A 197 -14.16 -13.94 -7.34
C SER A 197 -12.65 -13.91 -7.58
N VAL A 198 -11.97 -14.96 -7.12
CA VAL A 198 -10.53 -15.14 -7.34
C VAL A 198 -10.32 -15.87 -8.67
N PHE A 199 -9.43 -15.35 -9.51
CA PHE A 199 -9.08 -16.00 -10.77
C PHE A 199 -8.33 -17.31 -10.51
N GLN A 200 -8.96 -18.44 -10.78
CA GLN A 200 -8.40 -19.78 -10.53
C GLN A 200 -7.27 -20.15 -11.49
N ASN A 201 -7.24 -19.54 -12.68
CA ASN A 201 -6.22 -19.76 -13.70
C ASN A 201 -4.96 -18.91 -13.49
N TRP A 202 -4.87 -18.18 -12.38
CA TRP A 202 -3.73 -17.35 -12.03
C TRP A 202 -3.15 -17.72 -10.65
N PRO A 203 -1.80 -17.84 -10.51
CA PRO A 203 -0.82 -17.95 -11.59
C PRO A 203 -0.99 -19.25 -12.37
N GLY A 204 -0.77 -19.20 -13.70
CA GLY A 204 -0.86 -20.39 -14.53
C GLY A 204 0.21 -21.42 -14.17
N PRO A 205 -0.01 -22.73 -14.42
CA PRO A 205 0.87 -23.81 -13.99
C PRO A 205 2.28 -23.77 -14.62
N ARG A 206 2.43 -23.06 -15.73
CA ARG A 206 3.71 -22.89 -16.43
C ARG A 206 4.55 -21.72 -15.92
N PHE A 207 4.00 -20.88 -15.03
CA PHE A 207 4.67 -19.67 -14.53
C PHE A 207 5.03 -19.83 -13.07
N SER A 208 6.31 -19.62 -12.76
CA SER A 208 6.75 -19.55 -11.37
C SER A 208 6.95 -18.09 -10.98
N LEU A 209 6.13 -17.61 -10.05
CA LEU A 209 6.30 -16.30 -9.43
C LEU A 209 7.34 -16.35 -8.29
N HIS A 210 7.90 -17.51 -7.99
CA HIS A 210 8.74 -17.73 -6.81
C HIS A 210 8.05 -17.14 -5.55
N TYR A 211 8.76 -16.28 -4.82
CA TYR A 211 8.24 -15.54 -3.67
C TYR A 211 8.03 -14.08 -4.11
N PRO A 212 6.81 -13.65 -4.43
CA PRO A 212 6.54 -12.28 -4.86
C PRO A 212 6.86 -11.29 -3.74
N ARG A 213 7.48 -10.16 -4.09
CA ARG A 213 7.94 -9.14 -3.16
C ARG A 213 7.28 -7.80 -3.36
N CYS A 214 7.05 -7.44 -4.60
CA CYS A 214 6.39 -6.20 -5.00
C CYS A 214 5.57 -6.42 -6.26
N LEU A 215 4.56 -5.61 -6.43
CA LEU A 215 3.73 -5.61 -7.63
C LEU A 215 3.28 -4.17 -7.97
N ASP A 216 3.01 -3.94 -9.23
CA ASP A 216 2.39 -2.69 -9.67
C ASP A 216 1.65 -2.89 -10.99
N PHE A 217 0.59 -2.10 -11.19
CA PHE A 217 -0.14 -2.03 -12.46
C PHE A 217 0.34 -0.83 -13.27
N SER A 218 0.34 -0.94 -14.58
CA SER A 218 0.51 0.22 -15.44
C SER A 218 -0.67 1.20 -15.29
N PRO A 219 -0.48 2.50 -15.58
CA PRO A 219 -1.52 3.52 -15.39
C PRO A 219 -2.85 3.22 -16.10
N GLY A 220 -2.82 2.52 -17.23
CA GLY A 220 -4.02 2.09 -17.97
C GLY A 220 -4.43 0.65 -17.71
N SER A 221 -3.86 -0.02 -16.69
CA SER A 221 -4.13 -1.44 -16.35
C SER A 221 -3.74 -2.47 -17.43
N GLY A 222 -3.09 -2.08 -18.53
CA GLY A 222 -2.71 -3.02 -19.61
C GLY A 222 -1.62 -3.99 -19.21
N PHE A 223 -0.84 -3.65 -18.18
CA PHE A 223 0.26 -4.48 -17.70
C PHE A 223 0.27 -4.60 -16.18
N LEU A 224 0.71 -5.76 -15.72
CA LEU A 224 1.00 -6.07 -14.32
C LEU A 224 2.47 -6.46 -14.21
N SER A 225 3.23 -5.77 -13.39
CA SER A 225 4.62 -6.11 -13.05
C SER A 225 4.67 -6.80 -11.69
N VAL A 226 5.47 -7.84 -11.58
CA VAL A 226 5.68 -8.59 -10.34
C VAL A 226 7.17 -8.81 -10.13
N GLY A 227 7.72 -8.21 -9.08
CA GLY A 227 9.09 -8.48 -8.64
C GLY A 227 9.12 -9.62 -7.63
N HIS A 228 10.08 -10.54 -7.76
CA HIS A 228 10.19 -11.69 -6.87
C HIS A 228 11.59 -11.84 -6.25
N ALA A 229 11.69 -12.66 -5.20
CA ALA A 229 12.92 -12.85 -4.42
C ALA A 229 14.14 -13.35 -5.23
N GLY A 230 13.94 -13.89 -6.42
CA GLY A 230 15.02 -14.27 -7.34
C GLY A 230 15.64 -13.10 -8.11
N GLY A 231 15.32 -11.84 -7.76
CA GLY A 231 15.91 -10.65 -8.38
C GLY A 231 15.42 -10.35 -9.80
N LYS A 232 14.29 -10.92 -10.21
CA LYS A 232 13.67 -10.69 -11.53
C LYS A 232 12.36 -9.96 -11.39
N VAL A 233 12.01 -9.19 -12.40
CA VAL A 233 10.69 -8.58 -12.59
C VAL A 233 10.02 -9.27 -13.77
N LEU A 234 8.83 -9.79 -13.53
CA LEU A 234 7.98 -10.40 -14.54
C LEU A 234 6.95 -9.38 -14.99
N LEU A 235 6.73 -9.26 -16.29
CA LEU A 235 5.74 -8.35 -16.87
C LEU A 235 4.66 -9.17 -17.56
N TYR A 236 3.42 -8.99 -17.14
CA TYR A 236 2.25 -9.66 -17.69
C TYR A 236 1.36 -8.65 -18.41
N LYS A 237 0.98 -8.98 -19.65
CA LYS A 237 -0.04 -8.21 -20.38
C LYS A 237 -1.43 -8.68 -19.97
N LEU A 238 -2.28 -7.75 -19.60
CA LEU A 238 -3.69 -8.01 -19.28
C LEU A 238 -4.53 -7.80 -20.53
N HIS A 239 -4.90 -8.90 -21.19
CA HIS A 239 -5.58 -8.85 -22.50
C HIS A 239 -6.97 -8.20 -22.49
N HIS A 240 -7.58 -8.05 -21.32
CA HIS A 240 -8.83 -7.32 -21.16
C HIS A 240 -8.69 -5.83 -21.50
N TYR A 241 -7.49 -5.25 -21.25
CA TYR A 241 -7.16 -3.84 -21.45
C TYR A 241 -6.37 -3.65 -22.76
N GLN A 242 -7.03 -3.82 -23.90
CA GLN A 242 -6.34 -3.84 -25.22
C GLN A 242 -5.76 -2.49 -25.64
N ASN A 243 -6.28 -1.37 -25.12
CA ASN A 243 -5.90 0.00 -25.48
C ASN A 243 -5.10 0.72 -24.38
N ALA A 244 -4.46 0.00 -23.47
CA ALA A 244 -3.72 0.56 -22.33
C ALA A 244 -2.21 0.34 -22.48
#